data_7c80bc6eaf0fbb30d092c23db3f716e4
#
_entry.id   7c80bc6eaf0fbb30d092c23db3f716e4
#
_cell.length_a   1.000
_cell.length_b   1.000
_cell.length_c   1.000
_cell.angle_alpha   90.00
_cell.angle_beta   90.00
_cell.angle_gamma   90.00
#
_symmetry.space_group_name_H-M   'P 1'
#
loop_
_entity.id
_entity.type
_entity.pdbx_description
1 polymer ?
#
loop_
_entity_poly.entity_id
_entity_poly.type
_entity_poly.pdbx_seq_one_letter_code
_entity_poly.pdbx_strand_id
1 'polypeptide(L)'
;QLADGVLALLDGANTLNSGAAALDNGLGQLTDGLDTLTSNNAALNSAAQQVADGVLASANKTLKEGGLIDNDMTWSDYASVIDNILTMNDKTLAAGRRKIVRTVWEQEPSFKDSELDLALYLAATKTNHDLEAALKRMQSYDPSMITGLVQLLTSEDAKNAAHEELVYQVKNSQDMADVAALKTSLSQIQVFVSSVNQYTAGVQSAADGAHSAKDGSAQLAAGTQTLYDGVNTLNNGAGQLSDGTVQLNDGLNRFNDEGISKLTGALDADQLHDLKTVLDAMADRLEGYNSFAGAPDGADGSVKFVYKTAETVAAADTTAAETETVKEGNVFTRLWQRIVNLFKF
;
A
#
# COMPACT_ATOMS: atom_id res chain seq x y z
N GLN A 1 -10.00 41.03 -32.38
CA GLN A 1 -9.32 40.84 -31.10
C GLN A 1 -10.22 40.18 -30.04
N LEU A 2 -11.45 40.73 -29.75
CA LEU A 2 -12.35 40.12 -28.78
C LEU A 2 -12.80 38.74 -29.25
N ALA A 3 -13.24 38.59 -30.48
CA ALA A 3 -13.66 37.34 -31.07
C ALA A 3 -12.53 36.30 -31.08
N ASP A 4 -11.32 36.70 -31.47
CA ASP A 4 -10.14 35.83 -31.49
C ASP A 4 -9.78 35.36 -30.09
N GLY A 5 -9.88 36.22 -29.07
CA GLY A 5 -9.65 35.86 -27.67
C GLY A 5 -10.70 34.88 -27.13
N VAL A 6 -11.97 35.06 -27.50
CA VAL A 6 -13.05 34.14 -27.09
C VAL A 6 -12.90 32.79 -27.78
N LEU A 7 -12.51 32.76 -29.06
CA LEU A 7 -12.25 31.48 -29.76
C LEU A 7 -11.06 30.74 -29.15
N ALA A 8 -9.97 31.42 -28.80
CA ALA A 8 -8.83 30.83 -28.12
C ALA A 8 -9.22 30.25 -26.73
N LEU A 9 -10.09 30.97 -26.00
CA LEU A 9 -10.62 30.48 -24.71
C LEU A 9 -11.53 29.27 -24.90
N LEU A 10 -12.33 29.22 -25.94
CA LEU A 10 -13.18 28.08 -26.29
C LEU A 10 -12.34 26.85 -26.62
N ASP A 11 -11.27 26.99 -27.37
CA ASP A 11 -10.34 25.93 -27.73
C ASP A 11 -9.63 25.40 -26.48
N GLY A 12 -9.18 26.28 -25.60
CA GLY A 12 -8.60 25.94 -24.31
C GLY A 12 -9.57 25.18 -23.40
N ALA A 13 -10.82 25.64 -23.30
CA ALA A 13 -11.86 24.98 -22.52
C ALA A 13 -12.21 23.59 -23.08
N ASN A 14 -12.26 23.44 -24.40
CA ASN A 14 -12.49 22.16 -25.05
C ASN A 14 -11.35 21.17 -24.80
N THR A 15 -10.10 21.63 -24.87
CA THR A 15 -8.91 20.85 -24.57
C THR A 15 -8.93 20.38 -23.11
N LEU A 16 -9.26 21.28 -22.18
CA LEU A 16 -9.36 20.95 -20.75
C LEU A 16 -10.48 19.94 -20.47
N ASN A 17 -11.63 20.12 -21.09
CA ASN A 17 -12.75 19.18 -20.95
C ASN A 17 -12.39 17.79 -21.47
N SER A 18 -11.74 17.71 -22.62
CA SER A 18 -11.26 16.45 -23.20
C SER A 18 -10.20 15.78 -22.30
N GLY A 19 -9.29 16.57 -21.74
CA GLY A 19 -8.28 16.09 -20.78
C GLY A 19 -8.91 15.57 -19.48
N ALA A 20 -9.90 16.27 -18.95
CA ALA A 20 -10.64 15.83 -17.75
C ALA A 20 -11.39 14.53 -18.00
N ALA A 21 -12.04 14.37 -19.14
CA ALA A 21 -12.70 13.12 -19.52
C ALA A 21 -11.71 11.96 -19.70
N ALA A 22 -10.54 12.21 -20.28
CA ALA A 22 -9.49 11.19 -20.40
C ALA A 22 -8.95 10.76 -19.02
N LEU A 23 -8.77 11.71 -18.11
CA LEU A 23 -8.37 11.43 -16.72
C LEU A 23 -9.43 10.58 -16.00
N ASP A 24 -10.69 10.92 -16.11
CA ASP A 24 -11.80 10.16 -15.51
C ASP A 24 -11.86 8.73 -16.01
N ASN A 25 -11.70 8.54 -17.31
CA ASN A 25 -11.63 7.19 -17.91
C ASN A 25 -10.41 6.41 -17.42
N GLY A 26 -9.24 7.04 -17.32
CA GLY A 26 -8.02 6.40 -16.81
C GLY A 26 -8.14 5.99 -15.34
N LEU A 27 -8.74 6.85 -14.52
CA LEU A 27 -9.04 6.55 -13.12
C LEU A 27 -10.10 5.45 -12.99
N GLY A 28 -11.08 5.38 -13.89
CA GLY A 28 -12.04 4.29 -13.97
C GLY A 28 -11.33 2.93 -14.15
N GLN A 29 -10.43 2.83 -15.13
CA GLN A 29 -9.66 1.60 -15.37
C GLN A 29 -8.77 1.23 -14.18
N LEU A 30 -8.14 2.22 -13.53
CA LEU A 30 -7.34 1.98 -12.32
C LEU A 30 -8.22 1.45 -11.18
N THR A 31 -9.38 2.04 -10.97
CA THR A 31 -10.34 1.60 -9.95
C THR A 31 -10.78 0.17 -10.18
N ASP A 32 -11.20 -0.17 -11.40
CA ASP A 32 -11.63 -1.53 -11.77
C ASP A 32 -10.50 -2.57 -11.54
N GLY A 33 -9.26 -2.19 -11.87
CA GLY A 33 -8.08 -3.02 -11.62
C GLY A 33 -7.83 -3.25 -10.13
N LEU A 34 -7.92 -2.19 -9.32
CA LEU A 34 -7.74 -2.28 -7.86
C LEU A 34 -8.89 -3.02 -7.18
N ASP A 35 -10.13 -2.88 -7.65
CA ASP A 35 -11.29 -3.64 -7.14
C ASP A 35 -11.11 -5.14 -7.43
N THR A 36 -10.57 -5.48 -8.59
CA THR A 36 -10.21 -6.87 -8.93
C THR A 36 -9.14 -7.41 -7.96
N LEU A 37 -8.09 -6.64 -7.65
CA LEU A 37 -7.08 -7.02 -6.68
C LEU A 37 -7.68 -7.16 -5.27
N THR A 38 -8.50 -6.21 -4.86
CA THR A 38 -9.15 -6.20 -3.55
C THR A 38 -10.08 -7.40 -3.37
N SER A 39 -10.81 -7.79 -4.42
CA SER A 39 -11.68 -8.97 -4.37
C SER A 39 -10.91 -10.26 -4.07
N ASN A 40 -9.62 -10.33 -4.40
CA ASN A 40 -8.76 -11.47 -4.12
C ASN A 40 -8.07 -11.41 -2.74
N ASN A 41 -8.12 -10.28 -2.04
CA ASN A 41 -7.42 -10.10 -0.76
C ASN A 41 -7.85 -11.13 0.30
N ALA A 42 -9.16 -11.39 0.42
CA ALA A 42 -9.68 -12.36 1.37
C ALA A 42 -9.18 -13.78 1.08
N ALA A 43 -9.16 -14.18 -0.20
CA ALA A 43 -8.66 -15.47 -0.63
C ALA A 43 -7.15 -15.59 -0.36
N LEU A 44 -6.38 -14.55 -0.64
CA LEU A 44 -4.93 -14.51 -0.41
C LEU A 44 -4.61 -14.60 1.09
N ASN A 45 -5.30 -13.83 1.94
CA ASN A 45 -5.12 -13.88 3.39
C ASN A 45 -5.50 -15.27 3.94
N SER A 46 -6.62 -15.85 3.46
CA SER A 46 -7.04 -17.20 3.84
C SER A 46 -6.02 -18.26 3.42
N ALA A 47 -5.49 -18.18 2.20
CA ALA A 47 -4.46 -19.10 1.72
C ALA A 47 -3.16 -18.99 2.54
N ALA A 48 -2.72 -17.77 2.86
CA ALA A 48 -1.55 -17.55 3.71
C ALA A 48 -1.75 -18.16 5.11
N GLN A 49 -2.93 -18.00 5.71
CA GLN A 49 -3.26 -18.59 6.99
C GLN A 49 -3.32 -20.12 6.91
N GLN A 50 -3.91 -20.69 5.86
CA GLN A 50 -3.96 -22.15 5.66
C GLN A 50 -2.56 -22.75 5.53
N VAL A 51 -1.66 -22.09 4.80
CA VAL A 51 -0.25 -22.50 4.71
C VAL A 51 0.39 -22.47 6.10
N ALA A 52 0.19 -21.40 6.85
CA ALA A 52 0.72 -21.27 8.20
C ALA A 52 0.22 -22.39 9.12
N ASP A 53 -1.09 -22.61 9.17
CA ASP A 53 -1.72 -23.65 10.00
C ASP A 53 -1.26 -25.06 9.59
N GLY A 54 -1.08 -25.30 8.28
CA GLY A 54 -0.54 -26.54 7.75
C GLY A 54 0.89 -26.81 8.20
N VAL A 55 1.74 -25.77 8.20
CA VAL A 55 3.14 -25.87 8.69
C VAL A 55 3.15 -26.14 10.19
N LEU A 56 2.35 -25.43 10.98
CA LEU A 56 2.24 -25.65 12.43
C LEU A 56 1.72 -27.05 12.75
N ALA A 57 0.70 -27.53 12.04
CA ALA A 57 0.17 -28.87 12.19
C ALA A 57 1.22 -29.94 11.87
N SER A 58 2.02 -29.75 10.81
CA SER A 58 3.12 -30.63 10.47
C SER A 58 4.21 -30.63 11.55
N ALA A 59 4.56 -29.48 12.08
CA ALA A 59 5.48 -29.33 13.20
C ALA A 59 4.99 -30.07 14.44
N ASN A 60 3.73 -29.88 14.80
CA ASN A 60 3.07 -30.55 15.92
C ASN A 60 3.13 -32.09 15.78
N LYS A 61 2.79 -32.58 14.59
CA LYS A 61 2.86 -34.00 14.28
C LYS A 61 4.28 -34.52 14.48
N THR A 62 5.28 -33.87 13.89
CA THR A 62 6.68 -34.31 13.98
C THR A 62 7.18 -34.33 15.43
N LEU A 63 6.90 -33.27 16.20
CA LEU A 63 7.32 -33.17 17.60
C LEU A 63 6.61 -34.19 18.50
N LYS A 64 5.33 -34.50 18.26
CA LYS A 64 4.58 -35.56 18.96
C LYS A 64 5.13 -36.94 18.63
N GLU A 65 5.36 -37.22 17.34
CA GLU A 65 5.95 -38.50 16.92
C GLU A 65 7.35 -38.70 17.51
N GLY A 66 8.12 -37.61 17.64
CA GLY A 66 9.40 -37.61 18.36
C GLY A 66 9.27 -37.74 19.88
N GLY A 67 8.05 -37.59 20.42
CA GLY A 67 7.80 -37.65 21.87
C GLY A 67 8.34 -36.41 22.61
N LEU A 68 8.46 -35.29 21.92
CA LEU A 68 8.97 -34.03 22.47
C LEU A 68 7.85 -33.17 23.08
N ILE A 69 6.61 -33.31 22.57
CA ILE A 69 5.41 -32.64 23.09
C ILE A 69 4.26 -33.66 23.25
N ASP A 70 3.28 -33.35 24.11
CA ASP A 70 2.04 -34.12 24.25
C ASP A 70 0.85 -33.43 23.58
N ASN A 71 0.80 -32.11 23.73
CA ASN A 71 -0.24 -31.26 23.19
C ASN A 71 0.25 -30.49 21.96
N ASP A 72 -0.66 -30.11 21.07
CA ASP A 72 -0.34 -29.28 19.95
C ASP A 72 0.07 -27.88 20.42
N MET A 73 1.14 -27.36 19.82
CA MET A 73 1.50 -25.95 19.92
C MET A 73 0.51 -25.10 19.13
N THR A 74 0.35 -23.89 19.58
CA THR A 74 -0.41 -22.84 18.93
C THR A 74 0.52 -21.73 18.45
N TRP A 75 0.01 -20.81 17.65
CA TRP A 75 0.78 -19.62 17.23
C TRP A 75 1.15 -18.69 18.39
N SER A 76 0.47 -18.81 19.53
CA SER A 76 0.75 -18.01 20.73
C SER A 76 1.86 -18.59 21.63
N ASP A 77 2.10 -19.90 21.58
CA ASP A 77 3.00 -20.58 22.51
C ASP A 77 4.14 -21.39 21.88
N TYR A 78 4.13 -21.59 20.54
CA TYR A 78 5.14 -22.44 19.87
C TYR A 78 6.57 -22.07 20.25
N ALA A 79 6.87 -20.77 20.38
CA ALA A 79 8.22 -20.31 20.68
C ALA A 79 8.66 -20.76 22.08
N SER A 80 7.78 -20.63 23.08
CA SER A 80 8.06 -21.03 24.46
C SER A 80 8.11 -22.57 24.61
N VAL A 81 7.26 -23.28 23.87
CA VAL A 81 7.28 -24.75 23.84
C VAL A 81 8.59 -25.28 23.25
N ILE A 82 9.02 -24.71 22.12
CA ILE A 82 10.31 -25.09 21.50
C ILE A 82 11.49 -24.71 22.40
N ASP A 83 11.48 -23.51 23.01
CA ASP A 83 12.53 -23.12 23.95
C ASP A 83 12.62 -24.10 25.11
N ASN A 84 11.48 -24.55 25.65
CA ASN A 84 11.45 -25.56 26.72
C ASN A 84 12.03 -26.90 26.25
N ILE A 85 11.80 -27.34 25.02
CA ILE A 85 12.46 -28.52 24.44
C ILE A 85 13.99 -28.33 24.40
N LEU A 86 14.44 -27.15 23.95
CA LEU A 86 15.86 -26.83 23.82
C LEU A 86 16.60 -26.67 25.17
N THR A 87 15.88 -26.52 26.28
CA THR A 87 16.47 -26.60 27.65
C THR A 87 16.90 -27.99 28.08
N MET A 88 16.70 -29.01 27.23
CA MET A 88 16.97 -30.40 27.57
C MET A 88 16.18 -30.89 28.81
N ASN A 89 14.88 -30.56 28.83
CA ASN A 89 13.98 -31.03 29.88
C ASN A 89 13.88 -32.57 29.91
N ASP A 90 13.33 -33.14 30.99
CA ASP A 90 13.25 -34.60 31.18
C ASP A 90 12.57 -35.31 29.99
N LYS A 91 11.57 -34.70 29.39
CA LYS A 91 10.86 -35.25 28.22
C LYS A 91 11.76 -35.28 26.98
N THR A 92 12.49 -34.22 26.73
CA THR A 92 13.47 -34.14 25.64
C THR A 92 14.57 -35.16 25.81
N LEU A 93 15.11 -35.30 27.03
CA LEU A 93 16.13 -36.32 27.34
C LEU A 93 15.57 -37.72 27.19
N ALA A 94 14.33 -37.98 27.62
CA ALA A 94 13.69 -39.29 27.46
C ALA A 94 13.46 -39.64 25.97
N ALA A 95 13.08 -38.65 25.15
CA ALA A 95 12.92 -38.83 23.70
C ALA A 95 14.28 -39.14 23.04
N GLY A 96 15.30 -38.33 23.34
CA GLY A 96 16.66 -38.53 22.85
C GLY A 96 17.21 -39.90 23.22
N ARG A 97 17.03 -40.33 24.48
CA ARG A 97 17.42 -41.65 24.96
C ARG A 97 16.73 -42.76 24.15
N ARG A 98 15.41 -42.70 23.94
CA ARG A 98 14.68 -43.67 23.11
C ARG A 98 15.25 -43.80 21.72
N LYS A 99 15.63 -42.68 21.12
CA LYS A 99 16.24 -42.65 19.77
C LYS A 99 17.62 -43.30 19.77
N ILE A 100 18.47 -42.96 20.74
CA ILE A 100 19.82 -43.55 20.88
C ILE A 100 19.69 -45.08 21.05
N VAL A 101 18.83 -45.54 21.94
CA VAL A 101 18.58 -46.99 22.15
C VAL A 101 18.14 -47.68 20.85
N ARG A 102 17.22 -47.07 20.11
CA ARG A 102 16.76 -47.62 18.83
C ARG A 102 17.91 -47.69 17.81
N THR A 103 18.71 -46.66 17.68
CA THR A 103 19.85 -46.62 16.77
C THR A 103 20.88 -47.71 17.08
N VAL A 104 21.17 -47.92 18.37
CA VAL A 104 22.06 -49.01 18.80
C VAL A 104 21.49 -50.37 18.43
N TRP A 105 20.20 -50.60 18.64
CA TRP A 105 19.58 -51.87 18.26
C TRP A 105 19.52 -52.11 16.75
N GLU A 106 19.49 -51.03 15.95
CA GLU A 106 19.53 -51.13 14.49
C GLU A 106 20.95 -51.43 13.97
N GLN A 107 21.95 -50.84 14.61
CA GLN A 107 23.37 -51.03 14.24
C GLN A 107 23.97 -52.31 14.78
N GLU A 108 23.58 -52.70 15.98
CA GLU A 108 24.06 -53.91 16.70
C GLU A 108 22.87 -54.79 17.11
N PRO A 109 22.33 -55.59 16.18
CA PRO A 109 21.15 -56.45 16.47
C PRO A 109 21.34 -57.43 17.63
N SER A 110 22.58 -57.78 17.97
CA SER A 110 22.92 -58.59 19.14
C SER A 110 22.50 -57.96 20.45
N PHE A 111 22.40 -56.62 20.54
CA PHE A 111 21.91 -55.92 21.72
C PHE A 111 20.42 -56.18 21.98
N LYS A 112 19.63 -56.53 20.96
CA LYS A 112 18.21 -56.88 21.16
C LYS A 112 18.03 -58.18 21.93
N ASP A 113 18.97 -59.10 21.76
CA ASP A 113 18.89 -60.44 22.36
C ASP A 113 19.72 -60.52 23.64
N SER A 114 20.51 -59.52 23.98
CA SER A 114 21.32 -59.43 25.18
C SER A 114 20.77 -58.39 26.15
N GLU A 115 20.13 -58.90 27.20
CA GLU A 115 19.60 -58.04 28.29
C GLU A 115 20.72 -57.33 29.06
N LEU A 116 21.94 -57.93 29.09
CA LEU A 116 23.11 -57.35 29.73
C LEU A 116 23.58 -56.10 28.99
N ASP A 117 23.71 -56.22 27.67
CA ASP A 117 24.19 -55.10 26.85
C ASP A 117 23.18 -53.93 26.86
N LEU A 118 21.89 -54.26 26.81
CA LEU A 118 20.82 -53.29 26.99
C LEU A 118 20.86 -52.63 28.38
N ALA A 119 21.11 -53.42 29.43
CA ALA A 119 21.23 -52.91 30.77
C ALA A 119 22.41 -51.96 30.96
N LEU A 120 23.56 -52.28 30.40
CA LEU A 120 24.76 -51.42 30.39
C LEU A 120 24.49 -50.10 29.67
N TYR A 121 23.82 -50.20 28.56
CA TYR A 121 23.47 -49.00 27.78
C TYR A 121 22.44 -48.12 28.49
N LEU A 122 21.41 -48.70 29.10
CA LEU A 122 20.41 -47.99 29.88
C LEU A 122 20.99 -47.43 31.19
N ALA A 123 21.99 -48.08 31.79
CA ALA A 123 22.73 -47.53 32.90
C ALA A 123 23.45 -46.24 32.54
N ALA A 124 24.10 -46.23 31.38
CA ALA A 124 24.73 -45.01 30.82
C ALA A 124 23.73 -43.88 30.50
N THR A 125 22.42 -44.20 30.40
CA THR A 125 21.37 -43.21 30.07
C THR A 125 20.42 -42.88 31.24
N LYS A 126 20.76 -43.27 32.48
CA LYS A 126 20.04 -42.91 33.73
C LYS A 126 18.57 -43.34 33.82
N THR A 127 18.23 -44.60 33.49
CA THR A 127 16.90 -45.14 33.74
C THR A 127 16.92 -46.14 34.93
N ASN A 128 16.51 -45.69 36.09
CA ASN A 128 16.57 -46.54 37.28
C ASN A 128 15.69 -47.80 37.18
N HIS A 129 14.48 -47.69 36.60
CA HIS A 129 13.56 -48.84 36.51
C HIS A 129 14.04 -49.94 35.56
N ASP A 130 14.49 -49.56 34.38
CA ASP A 130 14.96 -50.54 33.40
C ASP A 130 16.32 -51.11 33.79
N LEU A 131 17.15 -50.32 34.47
CA LEU A 131 18.40 -50.75 35.02
C LEU A 131 18.19 -51.81 36.14
N GLU A 132 17.27 -51.55 37.09
CA GLU A 132 16.94 -52.50 38.15
C GLU A 132 16.40 -53.81 37.59
N ALA A 133 15.51 -53.76 36.58
CA ALA A 133 14.97 -54.97 35.96
C ALA A 133 16.06 -55.76 35.23
N ALA A 134 16.92 -55.10 34.50
CA ALA A 134 18.03 -55.71 33.79
C ALA A 134 19.08 -56.25 34.73
N LEU A 135 19.42 -55.57 35.83
CA LEU A 135 20.34 -56.06 36.86
C LEU A 135 19.81 -57.29 37.60
N LYS A 136 18.51 -57.36 37.89
CA LYS A 136 17.87 -58.56 38.47
C LYS A 136 17.98 -59.74 37.53
N ARG A 137 17.84 -59.58 36.23
CA ARG A 137 18.02 -60.74 35.31
C ARG A 137 19.48 -61.12 35.17
N MET A 138 20.42 -60.13 35.12
CA MET A 138 21.85 -60.46 35.18
C MET A 138 22.29 -61.21 36.38
N GLN A 139 21.74 -60.94 37.54
CA GLN A 139 22.05 -61.69 38.77
C GLN A 139 21.76 -63.20 38.67
N SER A 140 20.94 -63.64 37.73
CA SER A 140 20.68 -65.06 37.46
C SER A 140 21.80 -65.72 36.67
N TYR A 141 22.75 -64.98 36.06
CA TYR A 141 23.80 -65.53 35.23
C TYR A 141 25.15 -65.76 35.97
N ASP A 142 25.64 -64.79 36.71
CA ASP A 142 26.82 -64.91 37.58
C ASP A 142 26.80 -63.84 38.69
N PRO A 143 26.47 -64.28 39.94
CA PRO A 143 26.31 -63.30 41.02
C PRO A 143 27.60 -62.59 41.46
N SER A 144 28.79 -63.14 41.18
CA SER A 144 30.03 -62.56 41.66
C SER A 144 30.59 -61.45 40.82
N MET A 145 30.41 -61.54 39.50
CA MET A 145 30.79 -60.44 38.55
C MET A 145 29.83 -59.28 38.61
N ILE A 146 28.57 -59.58 38.87
CA ILE A 146 27.50 -58.60 38.78
C ILE A 146 27.51 -57.63 39.96
N THR A 147 27.90 -58.08 41.17
CA THR A 147 27.92 -57.19 42.35
C THR A 147 28.85 -55.98 42.19
N GLY A 148 30.04 -56.19 41.64
CA GLY A 148 31.00 -55.13 41.39
C GLY A 148 30.53 -54.16 40.27
N LEU A 149 29.95 -54.75 39.21
CA LEU A 149 29.42 -53.94 38.08
C LEU A 149 28.18 -53.15 38.52
N VAL A 150 27.27 -53.76 39.30
CA VAL A 150 26.11 -53.07 39.89
C VAL A 150 26.53 -51.92 40.76
N GLN A 151 27.54 -52.14 41.64
CA GLN A 151 28.05 -51.09 42.49
C GLN A 151 28.66 -49.88 41.68
N LEU A 152 29.39 -50.18 40.62
CA LEU A 152 29.96 -49.18 39.74
C LEU A 152 28.89 -48.42 39.01
N LEU A 153 27.92 -49.11 38.38
CA LEU A 153 26.89 -48.51 37.56
C LEU A 153 25.79 -47.76 38.35
N THR A 154 25.60 -48.13 39.63
CA THR A 154 24.65 -47.46 40.52
C THR A 154 25.23 -46.35 41.34
N SER A 155 26.54 -46.11 41.26
CA SER A 155 27.17 -44.96 41.92
C SER A 155 26.58 -43.64 41.44
N GLU A 156 26.48 -42.66 42.32
CA GLU A 156 25.96 -41.34 41.92
C GLU A 156 26.86 -40.63 40.89
N ASP A 157 28.18 -40.86 40.96
CA ASP A 157 29.14 -40.32 40.00
C ASP A 157 28.90 -40.92 38.60
N ALA A 158 28.68 -42.22 38.48
CA ALA A 158 28.38 -42.87 37.21
C ALA A 158 27.03 -42.40 36.62
N LYS A 159 26.02 -42.25 37.47
CA LYS A 159 24.71 -41.72 37.06
C LYS A 159 24.83 -40.27 36.57
N ASN A 160 25.60 -39.43 37.27
CA ASN A 160 25.82 -38.04 36.86
C ASN A 160 26.59 -37.95 35.54
N ALA A 161 27.68 -38.73 35.41
CA ALA A 161 28.45 -38.75 34.15
C ALA A 161 27.60 -39.24 32.97
N ALA A 162 26.79 -40.31 33.16
CA ALA A 162 25.87 -40.77 32.13
C ALA A 162 24.78 -39.75 31.78
N HIS A 163 24.31 -38.98 32.76
CA HIS A 163 23.37 -37.89 32.53
C HIS A 163 23.99 -36.74 31.72
N GLU A 164 25.20 -36.32 32.10
CA GLU A 164 25.94 -35.28 31.39
C GLU A 164 26.22 -35.67 29.94
N GLU A 165 26.60 -36.93 29.70
CA GLU A 165 26.84 -37.45 28.34
C GLU A 165 25.53 -37.49 27.55
N LEU A 166 24.43 -37.95 28.14
CA LEU A 166 23.11 -37.90 27.47
C LEU A 166 22.71 -36.49 27.09
N VAL A 167 22.85 -35.55 28.02
CA VAL A 167 22.59 -34.11 27.75
C VAL A 167 23.44 -33.63 26.60
N TYR A 168 24.75 -33.94 26.61
CA TYR A 168 25.68 -33.55 25.55
C TYR A 168 25.27 -34.12 24.19
N GLN A 169 25.00 -35.43 24.11
CA GLN A 169 24.61 -36.09 22.85
C GLN A 169 23.28 -35.57 22.30
N VAL A 170 22.28 -35.43 23.16
CA VAL A 170 20.96 -34.94 22.75
C VAL A 170 21.06 -33.47 22.29
N LYS A 171 21.73 -32.64 23.08
CA LYS A 171 21.91 -31.22 22.77
C LYS A 171 22.62 -30.99 21.43
N ASN A 172 23.63 -31.78 21.13
CA ASN A 172 24.43 -31.67 19.90
C ASN A 172 23.91 -32.58 18.77
N SER A 173 22.75 -33.21 18.93
CA SER A 173 22.13 -33.99 17.88
C SER A 173 21.57 -33.14 16.76
N GLN A 174 21.48 -33.70 15.57
CA GLN A 174 20.84 -33.07 14.41
C GLN A 174 19.36 -32.73 14.73
N ASP A 175 18.67 -33.59 15.49
CA ASP A 175 17.29 -33.35 15.87
C ASP A 175 17.10 -32.06 16.66
N MET A 176 18.03 -31.72 17.56
CA MET A 176 17.94 -30.47 18.31
C MET A 176 18.29 -29.25 17.43
N ALA A 177 19.22 -29.42 16.50
CA ALA A 177 19.45 -28.40 15.48
C ALA A 177 18.20 -28.17 14.60
N ASP A 178 17.52 -29.25 14.21
CA ASP A 178 16.28 -29.19 13.43
C ASP A 178 15.14 -28.55 14.23
N VAL A 179 15.04 -28.83 15.53
CA VAL A 179 14.06 -28.19 16.44
C VAL A 179 14.33 -26.68 16.56
N ALA A 180 15.62 -26.27 16.65
CA ALA A 180 15.98 -24.86 16.66
C ALA A 180 15.67 -24.17 15.32
N ALA A 181 15.97 -24.84 14.20
CA ALA A 181 15.62 -24.38 12.86
C ALA A 181 14.09 -24.28 12.67
N LEU A 182 13.32 -25.23 13.24
CA LEU A 182 11.86 -25.18 13.20
C LEU A 182 11.30 -23.93 13.86
N LYS A 183 11.84 -23.51 15.02
CA LYS A 183 11.44 -22.24 15.66
C LYS A 183 11.62 -21.06 14.71
N THR A 184 12.76 -20.99 14.05
CA THR A 184 13.06 -19.93 13.08
C THR A 184 12.07 -19.98 11.91
N SER A 185 11.81 -21.18 11.37
CA SER A 185 10.86 -21.35 10.26
C SER A 185 9.44 -20.93 10.64
N LEU A 186 8.96 -21.30 11.82
CA LEU A 186 7.63 -20.89 12.31
C LEU A 186 7.55 -19.37 12.49
N SER A 187 8.63 -18.73 12.99
CA SER A 187 8.69 -17.28 13.09
C SER A 187 8.62 -16.60 11.70
N GLN A 188 9.31 -17.16 10.71
CA GLN A 188 9.27 -16.66 9.34
C GLN A 188 7.88 -16.80 8.72
N ILE A 189 7.17 -17.88 9.00
CA ILE A 189 5.78 -18.08 8.56
C ILE A 189 4.85 -17.01 9.17
N GLN A 190 5.00 -16.67 10.46
CA GLN A 190 4.23 -15.57 11.06
C GLN A 190 4.51 -14.22 10.38
N VAL A 191 5.79 -13.95 10.10
CA VAL A 191 6.18 -12.74 9.35
C VAL A 191 5.57 -12.75 7.95
N PHE A 192 5.56 -13.90 7.27
CA PHE A 192 4.93 -14.04 5.96
C PHE A 192 3.43 -13.72 6.02
N VAL A 193 2.67 -14.33 6.94
CA VAL A 193 1.23 -14.04 7.11
C VAL A 193 0.99 -12.55 7.40
N SER A 194 1.80 -11.96 8.30
CA SER A 194 1.71 -10.53 8.61
C SER A 194 1.98 -9.65 7.39
N SER A 195 2.97 -10.03 6.58
CA SER A 195 3.32 -9.30 5.35
C SER A 195 2.21 -9.38 4.29
N VAL A 196 1.57 -10.55 4.16
CA VAL A 196 0.41 -10.71 3.27
C VAL A 196 -0.76 -9.84 3.74
N ASN A 197 -1.05 -9.82 5.04
CA ASN A 197 -2.10 -8.96 5.60
C ASN A 197 -1.80 -7.46 5.38
N GLN A 198 -0.54 -7.04 5.55
CA GLN A 198 -0.13 -5.66 5.28
C GLN A 198 -0.25 -5.31 3.79
N TYR A 199 0.14 -6.23 2.91
CA TYR A 199 -0.01 -6.04 1.47
C TYR A 199 -1.48 -5.86 1.08
N THR A 200 -2.36 -6.75 1.55
CA THR A 200 -3.80 -6.68 1.24
C THR A 200 -4.47 -5.43 1.81
N ALA A 201 -4.06 -4.97 3.01
CA ALA A 201 -4.50 -3.69 3.57
C ALA A 201 -4.00 -2.50 2.73
N GLY A 202 -2.76 -2.58 2.21
CA GLY A 202 -2.23 -1.57 1.29
C GLY A 202 -2.99 -1.51 -0.04
N VAL A 203 -3.36 -2.66 -0.60
CA VAL A 203 -4.20 -2.74 -1.80
C VAL A 203 -5.58 -2.11 -1.55
N GLN A 204 -6.20 -2.40 -0.40
CA GLN A 204 -7.47 -1.77 -0.02
C GLN A 204 -7.35 -0.25 0.07
N SER A 205 -6.31 0.24 0.75
CA SER A 205 -6.09 1.70 0.86
C SER A 205 -5.84 2.36 -0.50
N ALA A 206 -5.16 1.67 -1.41
CA ALA A 206 -4.96 2.15 -2.77
C ALA A 206 -6.28 2.21 -3.56
N ALA A 207 -7.15 1.20 -3.39
CA ALA A 207 -8.48 1.19 -4.00
C ALA A 207 -9.34 2.35 -3.49
N ASP A 208 -9.39 2.57 -2.17
CA ASP A 208 -10.13 3.68 -1.57
C ASP A 208 -9.61 5.05 -2.06
N GLY A 209 -8.29 5.18 -2.21
CA GLY A 209 -7.65 6.37 -2.79
C GLY A 209 -8.01 6.57 -4.26
N ALA A 210 -8.05 5.50 -5.06
CA ALA A 210 -8.43 5.56 -6.46
C ALA A 210 -9.91 5.92 -6.64
N HIS A 211 -10.80 5.39 -5.82
CA HIS A 211 -12.21 5.80 -5.80
C HIS A 211 -12.36 7.29 -5.49
N SER A 212 -11.66 7.79 -4.47
CA SER A 212 -11.67 9.21 -4.11
C SER A 212 -11.14 10.10 -5.24
N ALA A 213 -10.08 9.66 -5.91
CA ALA A 213 -9.52 10.37 -7.06
C ALA A 213 -10.48 10.36 -8.26
N LYS A 214 -11.18 9.25 -8.51
CA LYS A 214 -12.21 9.14 -9.55
C LYS A 214 -13.38 10.10 -9.28
N ASP A 215 -13.86 10.17 -8.04
CA ASP A 215 -14.92 11.10 -7.66
C ASP A 215 -14.48 12.56 -7.86
N GLY A 216 -13.24 12.89 -7.51
CA GLY A 216 -12.66 14.21 -7.77
C GLY A 216 -12.53 14.52 -9.27
N SER A 217 -12.16 13.52 -10.06
CA SER A 217 -12.05 13.66 -11.52
C SER A 217 -13.42 13.87 -12.18
N ALA A 218 -14.44 13.16 -11.73
CA ALA A 218 -15.82 13.37 -12.21
C ALA A 218 -16.32 14.79 -11.91
N GLN A 219 -16.00 15.33 -10.71
CA GLN A 219 -16.31 16.73 -10.38
C GLN A 219 -15.54 17.71 -11.27
N LEU A 220 -14.26 17.43 -11.55
CA LEU A 220 -13.46 18.23 -12.47
C LEU A 220 -14.07 18.21 -13.88
N ALA A 221 -14.44 17.05 -14.39
CA ALA A 221 -15.07 16.92 -15.70
C ALA A 221 -16.40 17.70 -15.79
N ALA A 222 -17.24 17.63 -14.76
CA ALA A 222 -18.47 18.43 -14.68
C ALA A 222 -18.17 19.94 -14.64
N GLY A 223 -17.14 20.36 -13.89
CA GLY A 223 -16.70 21.76 -13.82
C GLY A 223 -16.16 22.27 -15.15
N THR A 224 -15.36 21.46 -15.85
CA THR A 224 -14.82 21.82 -17.18
C THR A 224 -15.92 21.88 -18.25
N GLN A 225 -16.92 21.01 -18.18
CA GLN A 225 -18.11 21.09 -19.05
C GLN A 225 -18.88 22.39 -18.81
N THR A 226 -19.10 22.75 -17.55
CA THR A 226 -19.77 24.03 -17.18
C THR A 226 -18.97 25.23 -17.70
N LEU A 227 -17.64 25.20 -17.61
CA LEU A 227 -16.76 26.24 -18.18
C LEU A 227 -16.91 26.33 -19.70
N TYR A 228 -16.88 25.17 -20.37
CA TYR A 228 -17.05 25.11 -21.83
C TYR A 228 -18.39 25.69 -22.27
N ASP A 229 -19.49 25.37 -21.61
CA ASP A 229 -20.83 25.89 -21.90
C ASP A 229 -20.91 27.41 -21.64
N GLY A 230 -20.25 27.89 -20.58
CA GLY A 230 -20.13 29.32 -20.27
C GLY A 230 -19.35 30.08 -21.34
N VAL A 231 -18.24 29.50 -21.82
CA VAL A 231 -17.44 30.09 -22.91
C VAL A 231 -18.22 30.11 -24.23
N ASN A 232 -18.99 29.08 -24.56
CA ASN A 232 -19.90 29.03 -25.69
C ASN A 232 -20.96 30.17 -25.62
N THR A 233 -21.53 30.36 -24.44
CA THR A 233 -22.47 31.46 -24.19
C THR A 233 -21.83 32.81 -24.40
N LEU A 234 -20.59 33.01 -23.92
CA LEU A 234 -19.81 34.22 -24.13
C LEU A 234 -19.50 34.44 -25.63
N ASN A 235 -19.13 33.38 -26.35
CA ASN A 235 -18.87 33.46 -27.79
C ASN A 235 -20.12 33.92 -28.56
N ASN A 236 -21.28 33.35 -28.24
CA ASN A 236 -22.54 33.78 -28.85
C ASN A 236 -22.90 35.22 -28.52
N GLY A 237 -22.68 35.66 -27.28
CA GLY A 237 -22.87 37.05 -26.87
C GLY A 237 -21.93 38.03 -27.57
N ALA A 238 -20.68 37.63 -27.74
CA ALA A 238 -19.70 38.42 -28.51
C ALA A 238 -20.10 38.55 -29.99
N GLY A 239 -20.63 37.49 -30.59
CA GLY A 239 -21.22 37.53 -31.93
C GLY A 239 -22.38 38.51 -32.03
N GLN A 240 -23.34 38.44 -31.11
CA GLN A 240 -24.48 39.36 -31.06
C GLN A 240 -24.06 40.83 -30.87
N LEU A 241 -23.04 41.07 -30.05
CA LEU A 241 -22.47 42.40 -29.86
C LEU A 241 -21.81 42.92 -31.15
N SER A 242 -21.09 42.04 -31.85
CA SER A 242 -20.51 42.39 -33.17
C SER A 242 -21.58 42.78 -34.18
N ASP A 243 -22.63 41.96 -34.28
CA ASP A 243 -23.76 42.25 -35.21
C ASP A 243 -24.50 43.51 -34.83
N GLY A 244 -24.72 43.76 -33.54
CA GLY A 244 -25.32 45.00 -33.05
C GLY A 244 -24.47 46.21 -33.34
N THR A 245 -23.13 46.10 -33.28
CA THR A 245 -22.21 47.18 -33.61
C THR A 245 -22.23 47.48 -35.09
N VAL A 246 -22.32 46.47 -35.95
CA VAL A 246 -22.48 46.68 -37.40
C VAL A 246 -23.80 47.39 -37.70
N GLN A 247 -24.91 46.92 -37.09
CA GLN A 247 -26.22 47.57 -37.27
C GLN A 247 -26.24 49.03 -36.80
N LEU A 248 -25.54 49.32 -35.68
CA LEU A 248 -25.41 50.67 -35.16
C LEU A 248 -24.61 51.56 -36.14
N ASN A 249 -23.51 51.00 -36.68
CA ASN A 249 -22.71 51.74 -37.70
C ASN A 249 -23.51 52.01 -38.95
N ASP A 250 -24.25 51.04 -39.44
CA ASP A 250 -25.13 51.21 -40.61
C ASP A 250 -26.24 52.21 -40.33
N GLY A 251 -26.82 52.18 -39.16
CA GLY A 251 -27.83 53.20 -38.74
C GLY A 251 -27.27 54.63 -38.67
N LEU A 252 -26.03 54.73 -38.13
CA LEU A 252 -25.33 56.06 -38.10
C LEU A 252 -25.00 56.56 -39.47
N ASN A 253 -24.53 55.71 -40.39
CA ASN A 253 -24.24 56.06 -41.75
C ASN A 253 -25.53 56.52 -42.48
N ARG A 254 -26.63 55.77 -42.32
CA ARG A 254 -27.93 56.18 -42.89
C ARG A 254 -28.45 57.50 -42.29
N PHE A 255 -28.29 57.72 -40.99
CA PHE A 255 -28.67 58.93 -40.31
C PHE A 255 -27.84 60.15 -40.90
N ASN A 256 -26.50 59.90 -41.07
CA ASN A 256 -25.65 60.94 -41.69
C ASN A 256 -26.05 61.23 -43.12
N ASP A 257 -26.23 60.24 -44.00
CA ASP A 257 -26.47 60.41 -45.41
C ASP A 257 -27.90 60.84 -45.72
N GLU A 258 -28.91 60.27 -45.09
CA GLU A 258 -30.32 60.63 -45.41
C GLU A 258 -30.86 61.71 -44.47
N GLY A 259 -30.53 61.70 -43.18
CA GLY A 259 -31.02 62.66 -42.21
C GLY A 259 -30.39 64.06 -42.41
N ILE A 260 -29.04 64.07 -42.43
CA ILE A 260 -28.29 65.31 -42.54
C ILE A 260 -28.43 65.92 -43.97
N SER A 261 -28.35 65.11 -45.03
CA SER A 261 -28.53 65.54 -46.38
C SER A 261 -29.90 66.16 -46.65
N LYS A 262 -30.96 65.59 -46.02
CA LYS A 262 -32.31 66.18 -46.11
C LYS A 262 -32.45 67.48 -45.31
N LEU A 263 -31.79 67.58 -44.20
CA LEU A 263 -31.77 68.77 -43.36
C LEU A 263 -30.98 69.88 -43.97
N THR A 264 -29.86 69.59 -44.66
CA THR A 264 -29.03 70.52 -45.42
C THR A 264 -29.76 71.11 -46.63
N GLY A 265 -30.64 70.35 -47.27
CA GLY A 265 -31.45 70.80 -48.34
C GLY A 265 -32.62 71.74 -47.94
N ALA A 266 -32.95 71.79 -46.65
CA ALA A 266 -34.10 72.53 -46.09
C ALA A 266 -33.70 73.74 -45.25
N LEU A 267 -32.42 73.88 -44.84
CA LEU A 267 -31.94 74.96 -43.97
C LEU A 267 -30.93 75.91 -44.70
N ASP A 268 -30.84 77.22 -44.25
CA ASP A 268 -29.91 78.17 -44.76
C ASP A 268 -28.45 77.80 -44.47
N ALA A 269 -27.50 78.11 -45.37
CA ALA A 269 -26.14 77.60 -45.38
C ALA A 269 -25.31 77.89 -44.11
N ASP A 270 -25.59 78.97 -43.41
CA ASP A 270 -24.85 79.33 -42.16
C ASP A 270 -25.30 78.54 -40.96
N GLN A 271 -26.61 78.22 -40.84
CA GLN A 271 -27.13 77.36 -39.77
C GLN A 271 -26.75 75.87 -39.95
N LEU A 272 -26.56 75.48 -41.19
CA LEU A 272 -26.11 74.15 -41.57
C LEU A 272 -24.64 73.90 -41.22
N HIS A 273 -23.79 74.90 -41.34
CA HIS A 273 -22.39 74.80 -40.97
C HIS A 273 -22.19 74.55 -39.48
N ASP A 274 -22.98 75.25 -38.66
CA ASP A 274 -22.95 75.05 -37.18
C ASP A 274 -23.46 73.66 -36.75
N LEU A 275 -24.56 73.21 -37.38
CA LEU A 275 -25.12 71.89 -37.09
C LEU A 275 -24.19 70.76 -37.53
N LYS A 276 -23.59 70.87 -38.71
CA LYS A 276 -22.60 69.94 -39.21
C LYS A 276 -21.39 69.86 -38.26
N THR A 277 -20.87 71.01 -37.81
CA THR A 277 -19.75 71.07 -36.88
C THR A 277 -20.04 70.39 -35.56
N VAL A 278 -21.26 70.50 -35.02
CA VAL A 278 -21.71 69.82 -33.79
C VAL A 278 -21.85 68.30 -34.01
N LEU A 279 -22.37 67.87 -35.17
CA LEU A 279 -22.55 66.49 -35.51
C LEU A 279 -21.23 65.77 -35.82
N ASP A 280 -20.29 66.45 -36.51
CA ASP A 280 -18.95 65.89 -36.70
C ASP A 280 -18.18 65.77 -35.37
N ALA A 281 -18.33 66.77 -34.47
CA ALA A 281 -17.76 66.66 -33.10
C ALA A 281 -18.38 65.55 -32.28
N MET A 282 -19.66 65.22 -32.49
CA MET A 282 -20.30 64.05 -31.86
C MET A 282 -19.80 62.71 -32.48
N ALA A 283 -19.61 62.65 -33.79
CA ALA A 283 -19.06 61.49 -34.49
C ALA A 283 -17.61 61.21 -34.06
N ASP A 284 -16.77 62.25 -34.02
CA ASP A 284 -15.39 62.17 -33.52
C ASP A 284 -15.33 61.68 -32.03
N ARG A 285 -16.28 62.13 -31.25
CA ARG A 285 -16.40 61.63 -29.87
C ARG A 285 -16.83 60.17 -29.78
N LEU A 286 -17.67 59.73 -30.71
CA LEU A 286 -18.08 58.30 -30.79
C LEU A 286 -16.96 57.40 -31.35
N GLU A 287 -16.16 57.89 -32.32
CA GLU A 287 -14.96 57.13 -32.79
C GLU A 287 -13.86 57.06 -31.73
N GLY A 288 -13.76 58.11 -30.87
CA GLY A 288 -12.84 58.09 -29.71
C GLY A 288 -13.32 57.26 -28.48
N TYR A 289 -14.56 56.74 -28.54
CA TYR A 289 -15.12 55.99 -27.39
C TYR A 289 -14.66 54.55 -27.36
N ASN A 290 -13.45 54.33 -26.89
CA ASN A 290 -12.83 53.00 -26.75
C ASN A 290 -13.11 52.33 -25.40
N SER A 291 -13.97 52.87 -24.54
CA SER A 291 -14.31 52.23 -23.31
C SER A 291 -15.72 52.61 -22.82
N PHE A 292 -16.46 51.62 -22.37
CA PHE A 292 -17.79 51.77 -21.77
C PHE A 292 -17.82 52.60 -20.47
N ALA A 293 -16.67 52.87 -19.89
CA ALA A 293 -16.53 53.52 -18.56
C ALA A 293 -15.72 54.81 -18.60
N GLY A 294 -15.85 55.66 -19.61
CA GLY A 294 -15.31 57.01 -19.65
C GLY A 294 -14.00 57.20 -18.87
N ALA A 295 -12.85 56.99 -19.49
CA ALA A 295 -11.58 57.38 -18.85
C ALA A 295 -11.40 58.88 -18.93
N PRO A 296 -10.97 59.59 -17.87
CA PRO A 296 -10.62 61.02 -17.95
C PRO A 296 -9.50 61.26 -18.96
N ASP A 297 -9.52 62.43 -19.64
CA ASP A 297 -8.46 62.82 -20.59
C ASP A 297 -7.08 62.68 -19.96
N GLY A 298 -6.21 61.89 -20.62
CA GLY A 298 -4.82 61.71 -20.21
C GLY A 298 -4.53 60.44 -19.43
N ALA A 299 -5.48 59.54 -19.27
CA ALA A 299 -5.25 58.21 -18.66
C ALA A 299 -4.89 57.20 -19.76
N ASP A 300 -3.64 56.70 -19.76
CA ASP A 300 -3.24 55.48 -20.48
C ASP A 300 -4.00 54.31 -19.85
N GLY A 301 -5.17 54.00 -20.42
CA GLY A 301 -6.13 53.12 -19.80
C GLY A 301 -5.94 51.67 -20.19
N SER A 302 -5.34 50.88 -19.33
CA SER A 302 -5.66 49.47 -19.27
C SER A 302 -6.83 49.26 -18.32
N VAL A 303 -8.01 48.85 -18.82
CA VAL A 303 -9.18 48.56 -18.00
C VAL A 303 -8.96 47.21 -17.32
N LYS A 304 -8.71 47.23 -16.03
CA LYS A 304 -8.68 46.03 -15.20
C LYS A 304 -10.09 45.77 -14.66
N PHE A 305 -10.78 44.76 -15.20
CA PHE A 305 -12.03 44.31 -14.62
C PHE A 305 -11.74 43.55 -13.34
N VAL A 306 -12.07 44.12 -12.19
CA VAL A 306 -12.06 43.45 -10.91
C VAL A 306 -13.46 42.90 -10.66
N TYR A 307 -13.67 41.63 -10.96
CA TYR A 307 -14.85 40.91 -10.47
C TYR A 307 -14.70 40.70 -8.97
N LYS A 308 -15.46 41.37 -8.15
CA LYS A 308 -15.63 41.04 -6.74
C LYS A 308 -16.68 39.94 -6.66
N THR A 309 -16.25 38.71 -6.69
CA THR A 309 -17.11 37.59 -6.25
C THR A 309 -17.35 37.75 -4.75
N ALA A 310 -18.60 37.54 -4.31
CA ALA A 310 -18.91 37.51 -2.89
C ALA A 310 -17.98 36.55 -2.17
N GLU A 311 -17.44 37.03 -1.06
CA GLU A 311 -16.50 36.33 -0.21
C GLU A 311 -17.12 35.01 0.28
N THR A 312 -16.69 33.88 -0.29
CA THR A 312 -16.88 32.59 0.37
C THR A 312 -15.84 32.53 1.48
N VAL A 313 -16.31 32.63 2.71
CA VAL A 313 -15.49 32.47 3.91
C VAL A 313 -14.93 31.05 3.92
N ALA A 314 -13.71 30.88 3.48
CA ALA A 314 -12.94 29.67 3.77
C ALA A 314 -12.41 29.79 5.19
N ALA A 315 -12.75 28.82 6.03
CA ALA A 315 -12.21 28.71 7.38
C ALA A 315 -10.69 28.71 7.34
N ALA A 316 -10.12 29.55 8.19
CA ALA A 316 -8.70 29.63 8.40
C ALA A 316 -8.19 28.31 8.96
N ASP A 317 -7.17 27.73 8.35
CA ASP A 317 -6.22 26.93 9.11
C ASP A 317 -4.80 27.34 8.78
N THR A 318 -4.16 27.81 9.82
CA THR A 318 -2.78 28.25 9.88
C THR A 318 -1.88 27.03 9.99
N THR A 319 -0.94 26.86 9.10
CA THR A 319 0.45 26.49 9.48
C THR A 319 1.39 26.69 8.30
N ALA A 320 2.35 27.56 8.51
CA ALA A 320 3.54 27.67 7.67
C ALA A 320 4.39 26.40 7.84
N ALA A 321 4.80 25.80 6.76
CA ALA A 321 5.88 24.83 6.74
C ALA A 321 6.81 25.10 5.56
N GLU A 322 8.06 25.22 5.89
CA GLU A 322 9.19 25.49 5.03
C GLU A 322 9.33 24.51 3.88
N THR A 323 9.70 25.03 2.73
CA THR A 323 10.00 24.28 1.51
C THR A 323 11.40 23.68 1.61
N GLU A 324 11.53 22.43 2.01
CA GLU A 324 12.71 21.63 1.68
C GLU A 324 12.53 20.97 0.31
N THR A 325 13.44 21.26 -0.59
CA THR A 325 13.52 20.61 -1.91
C THR A 325 14.05 19.19 -1.78
N VAL A 326 13.16 18.21 -1.76
CA VAL A 326 13.50 16.79 -1.87
C VAL A 326 13.48 16.38 -3.33
N LYS A 327 14.61 15.90 -3.83
CA LYS A 327 14.73 15.26 -5.15
C LYS A 327 13.79 14.08 -5.25
N GLU A 328 12.85 14.15 -6.15
CA GLU A 328 11.86 13.10 -6.43
C GLU A 328 12.51 11.86 -7.04
N GLY A 329 12.64 10.82 -6.23
CA GLY A 329 12.65 9.44 -6.72
C GLY A 329 11.27 8.86 -6.47
N ASN A 330 10.51 8.66 -7.54
CA ASN A 330 9.13 8.19 -7.54
C ASN A 330 8.95 6.99 -6.60
N VAL A 331 8.04 7.10 -5.63
CA VAL A 331 7.74 6.09 -4.59
C VAL A 331 7.42 4.73 -5.22
N PHE A 332 6.80 4.71 -6.41
CA PHE A 332 6.53 3.51 -7.20
C PHE A 332 7.80 2.78 -7.66
N THR A 333 8.83 3.51 -8.07
CA THR A 333 10.10 2.90 -8.50
C THR A 333 10.84 2.26 -7.33
N ARG A 334 10.75 2.85 -6.14
CA ARG A 334 11.32 2.27 -4.90
C ARG A 334 10.54 1.06 -4.41
N LEU A 335 9.22 1.08 -4.53
CA LEU A 335 8.35 -0.05 -4.18
C LEU A 335 8.57 -1.22 -5.14
N TRP A 336 8.64 -0.95 -6.45
CA TRP A 336 8.91 -1.95 -7.47
C TRP A 336 10.28 -2.61 -7.32
N GLN A 337 11.32 -1.82 -7.04
CA GLN A 337 12.66 -2.38 -6.78
C GLN A 337 12.70 -3.24 -5.51
N ARG A 338 11.96 -2.89 -4.47
CA ARG A 338 11.84 -3.73 -3.26
C ARG A 338 11.10 -5.04 -3.54
N ILE A 339 10.04 -5.00 -4.32
CA ILE A 339 9.28 -6.21 -4.70
C ILE A 339 10.14 -7.13 -5.60
N VAL A 340 10.84 -6.58 -6.60
CA VAL A 340 11.72 -7.36 -7.48
C VAL A 340 12.90 -7.97 -6.71
N ASN A 341 13.44 -7.27 -5.71
CA ASN A 341 14.51 -7.81 -4.85
C ASN A 341 14.02 -8.86 -3.85
N LEU A 342 12.73 -8.91 -3.54
CA LEU A 342 12.13 -9.93 -2.67
C LEU A 342 11.97 -11.30 -3.38
N PHE A 343 11.93 -11.30 -4.73
CA PHE A 343 11.77 -12.51 -5.57
C PHE A 343 13.04 -12.91 -6.32
N LYS A 344 14.19 -12.30 -6.03
CA LYS A 344 15.49 -12.81 -6.49
C LYS A 344 16.03 -13.78 -5.44
N PHE A 345 15.72 -15.06 -5.66
CA PHE A 345 16.48 -16.18 -5.10
C PHE A 345 17.76 -16.41 -5.90
#